data_2005b6ad4b2723705871f18a10deeaa1
#
_entry.id   2005b6ad4b2723705871f18a10deeaa1
#
_cell.length_a   1.000
_cell.length_b   1.000
_cell.length_c   1.000
_cell.angle_alpha   90.00
_cell.angle_beta   90.00
_cell.angle_gamma   90.00
#
_symmetry.space_group_name_H-M   'P 1'
#
loop_
_entity.id
_entity.type
_entity.pdbx_description
1 polymer ?
#
loop_
_entity_poly.entity_id
_entity_poly.type
_entity_poly.pdbx_seq_one_letter_code
_entity_poly.pdbx_strand_id
1 'polypeptide(L)'
;MAKITEGYMPYLGYQTYYRIVGERKDNGKAPLICLHGGPGSTHNYFEVLDNVADEDDRMIVMYDQIGCGNSYLDGHPELWNQKVWLDELEALRDHLGLDVCHIIGQSWGGMMQIAYAVDYDPKGVKSFIISSGHPSSSLWEREGLRRIKMMPQLLNIWTDIVTTGSEKTRRNVAQDRKNPALSLM
;
A
#
# COMPACT_ATOMS: atom_id res chain seq x y z
N MET A 1 -12.00 21.20 11.16
CA MET A 1 -11.66 19.88 10.59
C MET A 1 -11.83 19.95 9.10
N ALA A 2 -10.85 19.50 8.34
CA ALA A 2 -10.92 19.44 6.90
C ALA A 2 -12.10 18.56 6.46
N LYS A 3 -12.69 18.91 5.31
CA LYS A 3 -13.75 18.12 4.70
C LYS A 3 -13.20 16.76 4.27
N ILE A 4 -13.94 15.70 4.60
CA ILE A 4 -13.64 14.35 4.13
C ILE A 4 -14.60 14.02 2.98
N THR A 5 -14.04 13.49 1.89
CA THR A 5 -14.79 13.01 0.73
C THR A 5 -14.31 11.60 0.41
N GLU A 6 -15.24 10.68 0.23
CA GLU A 6 -14.94 9.28 -0.10
C GLU A 6 -15.59 8.94 -1.45
N GLY A 7 -14.98 8.04 -2.18
CA GLY A 7 -15.48 7.64 -3.48
C GLY A 7 -14.82 6.38 -4.02
N TYR A 8 -15.26 6.01 -5.22
CA TYR A 8 -14.72 4.87 -5.92
C TYR A 8 -14.32 5.26 -7.34
N MET A 9 -13.14 4.83 -7.75
CA MET A 9 -12.66 4.93 -9.11
C MET A 9 -12.86 3.60 -9.83
N PRO A 10 -13.48 3.57 -11.02
CA PRO A 10 -13.51 2.36 -11.84
C PRO A 10 -12.09 1.99 -12.29
N TYR A 11 -11.68 0.73 -12.06
CA TYR A 11 -10.39 0.23 -12.50
C TYR A 11 -10.47 -1.26 -12.86
N LEU A 12 -10.06 -1.64 -14.07
CA LEU A 12 -10.08 -3.01 -14.61
C LEU A 12 -11.42 -3.77 -14.44
N GLY A 13 -12.55 -3.04 -14.49
CA GLY A 13 -13.89 -3.61 -14.28
C GLY A 13 -14.31 -3.73 -12.82
N TYR A 14 -13.46 -3.31 -11.90
CA TYR A 14 -13.68 -3.26 -10.45
C TYR A 14 -13.70 -1.81 -9.94
N GLN A 15 -13.67 -1.64 -8.63
CA GLN A 15 -13.74 -0.34 -7.99
C GLN A 15 -12.55 -0.17 -7.02
N THR A 16 -11.80 0.91 -7.17
CA THR A 16 -10.77 1.32 -6.22
C THR A 16 -11.32 2.42 -5.32
N TYR A 17 -11.39 2.14 -4.03
CA TYR A 17 -11.82 3.10 -3.02
C TYR A 17 -10.74 4.15 -2.78
N TYR A 18 -11.17 5.41 -2.64
CA TYR A 18 -10.31 6.51 -2.20
C TYR A 18 -10.98 7.38 -1.15
N ARG A 19 -10.16 8.00 -0.32
CA ARG A 19 -10.53 8.96 0.72
C ARG A 19 -9.70 10.22 0.55
N ILE A 20 -10.38 11.36 0.49
CA ILE A 20 -9.77 12.68 0.35
C ILE A 20 -10.04 13.48 1.62
N VAL A 21 -8.99 14.10 2.19
CA VAL A 21 -9.08 15.03 3.31
C VAL A 21 -8.63 16.40 2.84
N GLY A 22 -9.48 17.39 3.08
CA GLY A 22 -9.31 18.74 2.54
C GLY A 22 -9.77 18.87 1.09
N GLU A 23 -9.48 19.99 0.50
CA GLU A 23 -9.84 20.33 -0.88
C GLU A 23 -8.61 20.90 -1.60
N ARG A 24 -8.61 20.74 -2.93
CA ARG A 24 -7.60 21.40 -3.76
C ARG A 24 -7.83 22.91 -3.73
N LYS A 25 -6.79 23.66 -3.42
CA LYS A 25 -6.82 25.11 -3.38
C LYS A 25 -5.72 25.73 -4.24
N ASP A 26 -5.94 26.93 -4.69
CA ASP A 26 -4.92 27.72 -5.39
C ASP A 26 -4.01 28.43 -4.35
N ASN A 27 -3.33 27.63 -3.51
CA ASN A 27 -2.42 28.09 -2.49
C ASN A 27 -0.96 27.67 -2.74
N GLY A 28 -0.68 27.14 -3.94
CA GLY A 28 0.65 26.65 -4.34
C GLY A 28 1.03 25.30 -3.73
N LYS A 29 0.16 24.67 -2.91
CA LYS A 29 0.44 23.40 -2.23
C LYS A 29 -0.09 22.24 -3.04
N ALA A 30 0.81 21.41 -3.55
CA ALA A 30 0.41 20.20 -4.26
C ALA A 30 -0.17 19.15 -3.30
N PRO A 31 -1.20 18.38 -3.72
CA PRO A 31 -1.75 17.29 -2.95
C PRO A 31 -0.71 16.25 -2.53
N LEU A 32 -0.97 15.54 -1.41
CA LEU A 32 -0.20 14.41 -0.94
C LEU A 32 -0.99 13.12 -1.18
N ILE A 33 -0.42 12.18 -1.94
CA ILE A 33 -1.00 10.83 -2.14
C ILE A 33 -0.31 9.87 -1.18
N CYS A 34 -1.10 9.05 -0.48
CA CYS A 34 -0.62 8.06 0.50
C CYS A 34 -0.78 6.65 -0.04
N LEU A 35 0.33 5.91 -0.14
CA LEU A 35 0.40 4.52 -0.57
C LEU A 35 0.57 3.61 0.63
N HIS A 36 -0.45 2.81 0.95
CA HIS A 36 -0.39 1.91 2.09
C HIS A 36 0.57 0.73 1.88
N GLY A 37 0.95 0.12 3.00
CA GLY A 37 1.84 -1.03 3.06
C GLY A 37 1.13 -2.37 2.87
N GLY A 38 1.81 -3.41 3.19
CA GLY A 38 1.39 -4.81 3.04
C GLY A 38 2.35 -5.58 2.15
N PRO A 39 1.95 -6.04 0.94
CA PRO A 39 0.65 -5.87 0.27
C PRO A 39 -0.52 -6.43 1.10
N GLY A 40 -1.70 -5.86 0.96
CA GLY A 40 -2.93 -6.33 1.62
C GLY A 40 -3.34 -5.54 2.87
N SER A 41 -2.66 -4.42 3.21
CA SER A 41 -3.12 -3.49 4.25
C SER A 41 -4.21 -2.54 3.70
N THR A 42 -4.49 -1.46 4.42
CA THR A 42 -5.48 -0.44 4.05
C THR A 42 -4.94 0.96 4.36
N HIS A 43 -5.65 1.99 3.89
CA HIS A 43 -5.28 3.39 4.11
C HIS A 43 -5.38 3.85 5.58
N ASN A 44 -6.14 3.16 6.44
CA ASN A 44 -6.61 3.64 7.75
C ASN A 44 -5.51 4.22 8.65
N TYR A 45 -4.32 3.65 8.67
CA TYR A 45 -3.26 4.17 9.53
C TYR A 45 -2.66 5.50 9.02
N PHE A 46 -2.94 5.88 7.77
CA PHE A 46 -2.62 7.21 7.28
C PHE A 46 -3.60 8.29 7.72
N GLU A 47 -4.74 7.92 8.32
CA GLU A 47 -5.70 8.89 8.87
C GLU A 47 -5.09 9.75 9.99
N VAL A 48 -3.98 9.33 10.57
CA VAL A 48 -3.17 10.16 11.47
C VAL A 48 -2.69 11.47 10.81
N LEU A 49 -2.67 11.52 9.47
CA LEU A 49 -2.30 12.69 8.69
C LEU A 49 -3.48 13.66 8.44
N ASP A 50 -4.69 13.34 8.88
CA ASP A 50 -5.87 14.19 8.68
C ASP A 50 -5.64 15.61 9.22
N ASN A 51 -4.96 15.72 10.35
CA ASN A 51 -4.61 17.03 10.94
C ASN A 51 -3.69 17.86 10.05
N VAL A 52 -2.86 17.21 9.21
CA VAL A 52 -1.97 17.92 8.28
C VAL A 52 -2.81 18.66 7.21
N ALA A 53 -3.96 18.11 6.82
CA ALA A 53 -4.86 18.80 5.90
C ALA A 53 -5.43 20.09 6.50
N ASP A 54 -5.71 20.11 7.81
CA ASP A 54 -6.17 21.32 8.51
C ASP A 54 -5.03 22.32 8.73
N GLU A 55 -3.89 21.86 9.24
CA GLU A 55 -2.79 22.71 9.68
C GLU A 55 -1.98 23.29 8.51
N ASP A 56 -1.76 22.48 7.47
CA ASP A 56 -1.01 22.89 6.28
C ASP A 56 -1.91 23.30 5.11
N ASP A 57 -3.23 23.25 5.27
CA ASP A 57 -4.19 23.56 4.20
C ASP A 57 -3.89 22.81 2.89
N ARG A 58 -3.57 21.52 3.02
CA ARG A 58 -3.13 20.62 1.94
C ARG A 58 -4.12 19.47 1.75
N MET A 59 -4.55 19.26 0.51
CA MET A 59 -5.34 18.08 0.16
C MET A 59 -4.50 16.81 0.34
N ILE A 60 -5.06 15.82 1.06
CA ILE A 60 -4.46 14.49 1.23
C ILE A 60 -5.37 13.46 0.58
N VAL A 61 -4.80 12.57 -0.19
CA VAL A 61 -5.49 11.48 -0.89
C VAL A 61 -4.94 10.15 -0.38
N MET A 62 -5.83 9.32 0.10
CA MET A 62 -5.56 7.95 0.53
C MET A 62 -6.41 7.02 -0.31
N TYR A 63 -5.96 5.81 -0.57
CA TYR A 63 -6.78 4.81 -1.26
C TYR A 63 -6.43 3.40 -0.78
N ASP A 64 -7.37 2.49 -0.95
CA ASP A 64 -7.13 1.06 -0.78
C ASP A 64 -6.78 0.48 -2.16
N GLN A 65 -5.58 -0.07 -2.30
CA GLN A 65 -5.14 -0.70 -3.55
C GLN A 65 -6.08 -1.84 -3.92
N ILE A 66 -6.24 -2.11 -5.21
CA ILE A 66 -7.11 -3.18 -5.71
C ILE A 66 -6.87 -4.49 -4.94
N GLY A 67 -7.95 -5.10 -4.48
CA GLY A 67 -7.93 -6.29 -3.64
C GLY A 67 -7.75 -6.05 -2.15
N CYS A 68 -7.59 -4.79 -1.69
CA CYS A 68 -7.37 -4.45 -0.30
C CYS A 68 -8.56 -3.68 0.27
N GLY A 69 -8.83 -3.83 1.56
CA GLY A 69 -9.79 -3.04 2.30
C GLY A 69 -11.14 -2.83 1.60
N ASN A 70 -11.51 -1.58 1.37
CA ASN A 70 -12.75 -1.21 0.67
C ASN A 70 -12.70 -1.45 -0.86
N SER A 71 -11.52 -1.77 -1.40
CA SER A 71 -11.31 -2.23 -2.78
C SER A 71 -11.21 -3.75 -2.87
N TYR A 72 -11.74 -4.47 -1.88
CA TYR A 72 -11.62 -5.93 -1.77
C TYR A 72 -12.15 -6.64 -3.02
N LEU A 73 -11.42 -7.70 -3.39
CA LEU A 73 -11.69 -8.50 -4.57
C LEU A 73 -11.21 -9.92 -4.30
N ASP A 74 -12.06 -10.92 -4.53
CA ASP A 74 -11.74 -12.33 -4.32
C ASP A 74 -11.47 -13.04 -5.65
N GLY A 75 -10.56 -14.02 -5.62
CA GLY A 75 -10.37 -14.97 -6.70
C GLY A 75 -9.63 -14.46 -7.94
N HIS A 76 -8.91 -13.35 -7.87
CA HIS A 76 -8.22 -12.73 -9.01
C HIS A 76 -6.69 -12.62 -8.84
N PRO A 77 -5.97 -13.77 -8.71
CA PRO A 77 -4.51 -13.75 -8.50
C PRO A 77 -3.72 -13.12 -9.66
N GLU A 78 -4.29 -13.06 -10.85
CA GLU A 78 -3.70 -12.41 -12.02
C GLU A 78 -3.52 -10.89 -11.85
N LEU A 79 -4.28 -10.27 -10.94
CA LEU A 79 -4.19 -8.84 -10.62
C LEU A 79 -3.09 -8.52 -9.59
N TRP A 80 -2.53 -9.54 -8.91
CA TRP A 80 -1.52 -9.35 -7.88
C TRP A 80 -0.12 -9.21 -8.49
N ASN A 81 0.11 -8.11 -9.21
CA ASN A 81 1.41 -7.82 -9.80
C ASN A 81 1.73 -6.32 -9.81
N GLN A 82 3.02 -6.01 -9.85
CA GLN A 82 3.52 -4.63 -9.76
C GLN A 82 2.89 -3.71 -10.81
N LYS A 83 2.77 -4.17 -12.05
CA LYS A 83 2.24 -3.35 -13.14
C LYS A 83 0.81 -2.89 -12.86
N VAL A 84 -0.06 -3.80 -12.39
CA VAL A 84 -1.44 -3.47 -12.06
C VAL A 84 -1.52 -2.39 -10.99
N TRP A 85 -0.72 -2.48 -9.93
CA TRP A 85 -0.73 -1.48 -8.85
C TRP A 85 -0.14 -0.13 -9.26
N LEU A 86 0.87 -0.12 -10.15
CA LEU A 86 1.43 1.13 -10.67
C LEU A 86 0.49 1.80 -11.67
N ASP A 87 -0.16 1.03 -12.54
CA ASP A 87 -1.19 1.53 -13.44
C ASP A 87 -2.42 2.05 -12.67
N GLU A 88 -2.78 1.41 -11.55
CA GLU A 88 -3.83 1.88 -10.65
C GLU A 88 -3.51 3.26 -10.05
N LEU A 89 -2.26 3.48 -9.64
CA LEU A 89 -1.81 4.78 -9.15
C LEU A 89 -1.90 5.87 -10.23
N GLU A 90 -1.51 5.56 -11.47
CA GLU A 90 -1.70 6.48 -12.59
C GLU A 90 -3.18 6.77 -12.83
N ALA A 91 -4.01 5.73 -12.88
CA ALA A 91 -5.46 5.88 -13.05
C ALA A 91 -6.09 6.74 -11.95
N LEU A 92 -5.64 6.58 -10.69
CA LEU A 92 -6.10 7.40 -9.57
C LEU A 92 -5.69 8.87 -9.73
N ARG A 93 -4.46 9.12 -10.16
CA ARG A 93 -3.98 10.48 -10.45
C ARG A 93 -4.81 11.14 -11.53
N ASP A 94 -5.06 10.44 -12.63
CA ASP A 94 -5.89 10.93 -13.74
C ASP A 94 -7.33 11.17 -13.30
N HIS A 95 -7.95 10.20 -12.60
CA HIS A 95 -9.32 10.28 -12.13
C HIS A 95 -9.58 11.49 -11.21
N LEU A 96 -8.62 11.82 -10.36
CA LEU A 96 -8.71 12.93 -9.41
C LEU A 96 -8.03 14.21 -9.91
N GLY A 97 -7.50 14.23 -11.13
CA GLY A 97 -6.81 15.38 -11.71
C GLY A 97 -5.54 15.77 -10.95
N LEU A 98 -4.78 14.78 -10.45
CA LEU A 98 -3.58 14.99 -9.63
C LEU A 98 -2.31 15.08 -10.48
N ASP A 99 -2.31 15.95 -11.50
CA ASP A 99 -1.17 16.16 -12.39
C ASP A 99 0.11 16.52 -11.62
N VAL A 100 -0.04 17.31 -10.55
CA VAL A 100 1.06 17.71 -9.68
C VAL A 100 0.76 17.25 -8.27
N CYS A 101 1.66 16.43 -7.68
CA CYS A 101 1.48 15.86 -6.35
C CYS A 101 2.81 15.57 -5.63
N HIS A 102 2.70 15.28 -4.34
CA HIS A 102 3.71 14.56 -3.56
C HIS A 102 3.20 13.15 -3.29
N ILE A 103 4.08 12.20 -3.09
CA ILE A 103 3.72 10.81 -2.77
C ILE A 103 4.44 10.39 -1.50
N ILE A 104 3.71 9.84 -0.53
CA ILE A 104 4.24 9.14 0.62
C ILE A 104 3.85 7.67 0.55
N GLY A 105 4.80 6.77 0.71
CA GLY A 105 4.54 5.33 0.76
C GLY A 105 5.20 4.68 1.96
N GLN A 106 4.47 3.84 2.67
CA GLN A 106 4.96 3.10 3.81
C GLN A 106 5.15 1.63 3.45
N SER A 107 6.32 1.04 3.86
CA SER A 107 6.63 -0.37 3.65
C SER A 107 6.47 -0.77 2.17
N TRP A 108 5.50 -1.63 1.83
CA TRP A 108 5.14 -1.98 0.45
C TRP A 108 4.84 -0.74 -0.42
N GLY A 109 4.07 0.24 0.10
CA GLY A 109 3.83 1.51 -0.59
C GLY A 109 5.11 2.30 -0.86
N GLY A 110 6.11 2.17 0.04
CA GLY A 110 7.45 2.72 -0.17
C GLY A 110 8.21 2.00 -1.29
N MET A 111 8.05 0.69 -1.43
CA MET A 111 8.61 -0.08 -2.56
C MET A 111 7.92 0.28 -3.88
N MET A 112 6.58 0.39 -3.86
CA MET A 112 5.79 0.79 -5.03
C MET A 112 6.24 2.14 -5.58
N GLN A 113 6.41 3.16 -4.74
CA GLN A 113 6.81 4.48 -5.22
C GLN A 113 8.25 4.50 -5.76
N ILE A 114 9.16 3.63 -5.27
CA ILE A 114 10.50 3.47 -5.87
C ILE A 114 10.36 2.90 -7.29
N ALA A 115 9.60 1.81 -7.47
CA ALA A 115 9.33 1.23 -8.77
C ALA A 115 8.62 2.23 -9.70
N TYR A 116 7.65 2.96 -9.18
CA TYR A 116 6.94 4.00 -9.93
C TYR A 116 7.87 5.11 -10.43
N ALA A 117 8.79 5.57 -9.58
CA ALA A 117 9.77 6.59 -9.96
C ALA A 117 10.73 6.10 -11.05
N VAL A 118 11.11 4.81 -11.00
CA VAL A 118 12.12 4.23 -11.92
C VAL A 118 11.48 3.78 -13.24
N ASP A 119 10.33 3.10 -13.17
CA ASP A 119 9.73 2.43 -14.33
C ASP A 119 8.80 3.37 -15.13
N TYR A 120 8.16 4.35 -14.47
CA TYR A 120 7.19 5.26 -15.08
C TYR A 120 7.74 6.68 -15.32
N ASP A 121 8.80 7.09 -14.62
CA ASP A 121 9.30 8.48 -14.66
C ASP A 121 8.17 9.52 -14.59
N PRO A 122 7.30 9.47 -13.56
CA PRO A 122 6.02 10.14 -13.56
C PRO A 122 6.18 11.66 -13.55
N LYS A 123 5.58 12.33 -14.51
CA LYS A 123 5.64 13.79 -14.58
C LYS A 123 4.76 14.40 -13.47
N GLY A 124 5.18 15.58 -12.99
CA GLY A 124 4.44 16.32 -11.98
C GLY A 124 4.58 15.80 -10.53
N VAL A 125 5.21 14.67 -10.29
CA VAL A 125 5.53 14.24 -8.92
C VAL A 125 6.69 15.08 -8.39
N LYS A 126 6.39 15.94 -7.42
CA LYS A 126 7.37 16.87 -6.83
C LYS A 126 8.33 16.21 -5.86
N SER A 127 7.88 15.20 -5.13
CA SER A 127 8.73 14.44 -4.21
C SER A 127 8.13 13.10 -3.85
N PHE A 128 9.01 12.18 -3.49
CA PHE A 128 8.70 10.88 -2.90
C PHE A 128 9.18 10.83 -1.46
N ILE A 129 8.30 10.46 -0.53
CA ILE A 129 8.61 10.26 0.89
C ILE A 129 8.56 8.75 1.15
N ILE A 130 9.72 8.13 1.26
CA ILE A 130 9.85 6.68 1.45
C ILE A 130 9.92 6.38 2.95
N SER A 131 8.84 5.81 3.48
CA SER A 131 8.76 5.39 4.87
C SER A 131 8.93 3.87 4.96
N SER A 132 10.03 3.41 5.54
CA SER A 132 10.32 1.98 5.75
C SER A 132 10.24 1.11 4.49
N GLY A 133 10.38 1.70 3.31
CA GLY A 133 10.49 1.00 2.02
C GLY A 133 11.94 0.58 1.75
N HIS A 134 12.11 -0.36 0.82
CA HIS A 134 13.45 -0.79 0.38
C HIS A 134 13.44 -1.08 -1.13
N PRO A 135 14.58 -0.88 -1.82
CA PRO A 135 14.64 -1.04 -3.28
C PRO A 135 14.94 -2.49 -3.71
N SER A 136 15.19 -3.40 -2.77
CA SER A 136 15.65 -4.76 -3.10
C SER A 136 15.18 -5.79 -2.07
N SER A 137 14.26 -6.66 -2.48
CA SER A 137 13.75 -7.75 -1.63
C SER A 137 14.86 -8.73 -1.24
N SER A 138 15.80 -9.04 -2.12
CA SER A 138 16.93 -9.92 -1.85
C SER A 138 17.90 -9.32 -0.81
N LEU A 139 18.13 -8.02 -0.86
CA LEU A 139 18.91 -7.32 0.16
C LEU A 139 18.20 -7.34 1.52
N TRP A 140 16.91 -7.08 1.53
CA TRP A 140 16.08 -7.11 2.75
C TRP A 140 16.12 -8.50 3.42
N GLU A 141 15.91 -9.55 2.65
CA GLU A 141 15.95 -10.94 3.12
C GLU A 141 17.33 -11.27 3.70
N ARG A 142 18.40 -10.97 2.95
CA ARG A 142 19.79 -11.21 3.39
C ARG A 142 20.11 -10.49 4.71
N GLU A 143 19.74 -9.20 4.83
CA GLU A 143 20.00 -8.42 6.03
C GLU A 143 19.10 -8.82 7.20
N GLY A 144 17.87 -9.21 6.93
CA GLY A 144 16.97 -9.80 7.92
C GLY A 144 17.56 -11.08 8.52
N LEU A 145 17.99 -12.02 7.68
CA LEU A 145 18.65 -13.25 8.12
C LEU A 145 19.96 -12.97 8.85
N ARG A 146 20.77 -12.00 8.40
CA ARG A 146 21.99 -11.60 9.10
C ARG A 146 21.69 -11.12 10.52
N ARG A 147 20.68 -10.29 10.71
CA ARG A 147 20.28 -9.76 12.02
C ARG A 147 19.69 -10.84 12.92
N ILE A 148 18.89 -11.75 12.41
CA ILE A 148 18.33 -12.89 13.15
C ILE A 148 19.46 -13.78 13.67
N LYS A 149 20.48 -14.05 12.85
CA LYS A 149 21.67 -14.82 13.26
C LYS A 149 22.49 -14.16 14.36
N MET A 150 22.39 -12.85 14.54
CA MET A 150 23.03 -12.13 15.67
C MET A 150 22.25 -12.27 17.00
N MET A 151 21.05 -12.85 16.95
CA MET A 151 20.17 -13.08 18.10
C MET A 151 19.88 -14.59 18.20
N PRO A 152 20.79 -15.41 18.75
CA PRO A 152 20.67 -16.89 18.75
C PRO A 152 19.34 -17.38 19.35
N GLN A 153 18.78 -16.66 20.33
CA GLN A 153 17.49 -17.01 20.93
C GLN A 153 16.32 -16.88 19.95
N LEU A 154 16.40 -15.92 19.00
CA LEU A 154 15.37 -15.72 17.98
C LEU A 154 15.57 -16.64 16.78
N LEU A 155 16.79 -17.14 16.54
CA LEU A 155 17.08 -18.02 15.41
C LEU A 155 16.29 -19.32 15.51
N ASN A 156 16.21 -19.92 16.70
CA ASN A 156 15.41 -21.14 16.93
C ASN A 156 13.93 -20.87 16.71
N ILE A 157 13.40 -19.77 17.27
CA ILE A 157 12.01 -19.38 17.12
C ILE A 157 11.68 -19.13 15.63
N TRP A 158 12.57 -18.42 14.91
CA TRP A 158 12.39 -18.16 13.49
C TRP A 158 12.45 -19.44 12.65
N THR A 159 13.39 -20.35 12.94
CA THR A 159 13.50 -21.65 12.28
C THR A 159 12.22 -22.47 12.53
N ASP A 160 11.71 -22.48 13.74
CA ASP A 160 10.45 -23.15 14.08
C ASP A 160 9.25 -22.53 13.33
N ILE A 161 9.17 -21.21 13.24
CA ILE A 161 8.10 -20.52 12.49
C ILE A 161 8.18 -20.86 11.00
N VAL A 162 9.37 -20.83 10.40
CA VAL A 162 9.55 -21.08 8.96
C VAL A 162 9.34 -22.56 8.62
N THR A 163 9.83 -23.48 9.47
CA THR A 163 9.72 -24.92 9.21
C THR A 163 8.35 -25.49 9.60
N THR A 164 7.87 -25.19 10.80
CA THR A 164 6.57 -25.70 11.31
C THR A 164 5.41 -24.81 10.91
N GLY A 165 5.61 -23.49 10.90
CA GLY A 165 4.60 -22.53 10.50
C GLY A 165 4.23 -22.65 9.03
N SER A 166 5.20 -22.90 8.13
CA SER A 166 4.91 -23.14 6.72
C SER A 166 4.13 -24.45 6.49
N GLU A 167 4.39 -25.51 7.24
CA GLU A 167 3.60 -26.73 7.18
C GLU A 167 2.21 -26.56 7.81
N LYS A 168 2.11 -25.87 8.94
CA LYS A 168 0.85 -25.58 9.63
C LYS A 168 -0.01 -24.63 8.79
N THR A 169 0.59 -23.60 8.19
CA THR A 169 -0.08 -22.65 7.31
C THR A 169 -0.54 -23.34 6.03
N ARG A 170 0.28 -24.22 5.43
CA ARG A 170 -0.12 -25.02 4.27
C ARG A 170 -1.26 -26.00 4.59
N ARG A 171 -1.26 -26.58 5.78
CA ARG A 171 -2.36 -27.45 6.25
C ARG A 171 -3.62 -26.65 6.53
N ASN A 172 -3.51 -25.48 7.16
CA ASN A 172 -4.65 -24.62 7.44
C ASN A 172 -5.26 -24.06 6.15
N VAL A 173 -4.46 -23.53 5.22
CA VAL A 173 -4.95 -23.09 3.90
C VAL A 173 -5.59 -24.23 3.11
N ALA A 174 -5.09 -25.46 3.23
CA ALA A 174 -5.72 -26.62 2.60
C ALA A 174 -7.02 -27.03 3.31
N GLN A 175 -7.16 -26.75 4.59
CA GLN A 175 -8.33 -27.08 5.40
C GLN A 175 -9.39 -25.99 5.34
N ASP A 176 -8.97 -24.69 5.27
CA ASP A 176 -9.85 -23.51 5.11
C ASP A 176 -10.50 -23.46 3.73
N ARG A 177 -9.82 -23.97 2.67
CA ARG A 177 -10.46 -24.19 1.36
C ARG A 177 -11.66 -25.15 1.42
N LYS A 178 -11.81 -25.91 2.50
CA LYS A 178 -12.96 -26.79 2.75
C LYS A 178 -14.00 -26.21 3.71
N ASN A 179 -13.75 -25.02 4.29
CA ASN A 179 -14.66 -24.37 5.23
C ASN A 179 -14.84 -22.87 4.89
N PRO A 180 -15.89 -22.53 4.12
CA PRO A 180 -16.11 -21.15 3.64
C PRO A 180 -16.34 -20.10 4.75
N ALA A 181 -16.55 -20.51 6.00
CA ALA A 181 -16.85 -19.60 7.12
C ALA A 181 -15.61 -18.96 7.75
N LEU A 182 -14.38 -19.35 7.37
CA LEU A 182 -13.12 -18.88 7.95
C LEU A 182 -12.23 -18.06 6.99
N SER A 183 -12.76 -17.71 5.81
CA SER A 183 -12.03 -16.86 4.84
C SER A 183 -12.16 -15.35 5.11
N LEU A 184 -12.59 -14.95 6.31
CA LEU A 184 -12.82 -13.56 6.71
C LEU A 184 -11.96 -13.17 7.93
N MET A 185 -10.65 -13.43 7.86
CA MET A 185 -9.67 -12.76 8.72
C MET A 185 -8.35 -12.56 7.98
#